data_7bc566684c0fb4e366290d2252f748a9
#
_entry.id   7bc566684c0fb4e366290d2252f748a9
#
_cell.length_a   1.000
_cell.length_b   1.000
_cell.length_c   1.000
_cell.angle_alpha   90.00
_cell.angle_beta   90.00
_cell.angle_gamma   90.00
#
_symmetry.space_group_name_H-M   'P 1'
#
loop_
_entity.id
_entity.type
_entity.pdbx_description
1 polymer ?
#
loop_
_entity_poly.entity_id
_entity_poly.type
_entity_poly.pdbx_seq_one_letter_code
_entity_poly.pdbx_strand_id
1 'polypeptide(L)'
;KRNTMLDRYAIKVIRWPLQTFSALPDKLGITANQITIAGFILGLMALPSLMLQEYYWALTFILLNRIFDGLDGAVARRQGISDCGGFLDITLDFLFYSMVPFGFVLANPEANAVAGAFLIFSFIGTGSSFLAFAIMASKRNIESPVYKQKSLYYIGGLTEGTETIGCFVLFCLLPQHFAVIAWIFGTLCWITTATRIWAGYQTLKDTLPK
;
A
#
# COMPACT_ATOMS: atom_id res chain seq x y z
N LYS A 1 -13.22 -8.46 17.95
CA LYS A 1 -12.06 -9.31 17.61
C LYS A 1 -12.21 -9.85 16.19
N ARG A 2 -11.80 -9.10 15.20
CA ARG A 2 -11.49 -9.63 13.86
C ARG A 2 -10.10 -9.10 13.50
N ASN A 3 -9.10 -9.88 13.85
CA ASN A 3 -7.74 -9.66 13.40
C ASN A 3 -7.67 -10.13 11.96
N THR A 4 -7.24 -9.29 11.05
CA THR A 4 -6.79 -9.67 9.72
C THR A 4 -5.62 -10.63 9.88
N MET A 5 -5.87 -11.93 9.67
CA MET A 5 -4.91 -12.99 10.04
C MET A 5 -3.65 -12.99 9.18
N LEU A 6 -3.75 -12.59 7.90
CA LEU A 6 -2.64 -12.66 6.95
C LEU A 6 -1.55 -11.62 7.21
N ASP A 7 -1.93 -10.38 7.53
CA ASP A 7 -0.97 -9.29 7.81
C ASP A 7 -0.07 -9.61 9.03
N ARG A 8 -0.61 -10.29 10.03
CA ARG A 8 0.13 -10.68 11.23
C ARG A 8 1.23 -11.73 10.98
N TYR A 9 0.97 -12.70 10.10
CA TYR A 9 1.93 -13.75 9.76
C TYR A 9 2.97 -13.25 8.77
N ALA A 10 2.56 -12.49 7.76
CA ALA A 10 3.46 -11.86 6.80
C ALA A 10 4.45 -10.92 7.51
N ILE A 11 3.96 -10.05 8.39
CA ILE A 11 4.80 -9.15 9.20
C ILE A 11 5.80 -9.93 10.08
N LYS A 12 5.41 -11.07 10.66
CA LYS A 12 6.27 -11.83 11.56
C LYS A 12 7.43 -12.52 10.84
N VAL A 13 7.16 -13.05 9.64
CA VAL A 13 8.16 -13.74 8.80
C VAL A 13 9.16 -12.76 8.19
N ILE A 14 8.68 -11.57 7.80
CA ILE A 14 9.51 -10.55 7.14
C ILE A 14 10.28 -9.68 8.16
N ARG A 15 9.76 -9.51 9.38
CA ARG A 15 10.39 -8.66 10.41
C ARG A 15 11.78 -9.10 10.81
N TRP A 16 12.03 -10.39 10.97
CA TRP A 16 13.32 -10.87 11.48
C TRP A 16 14.48 -10.58 10.50
N PRO A 17 14.43 -10.91 9.21
CA PRO A 17 15.48 -10.53 8.28
C PRO A 17 15.59 -9.00 8.12
N LEU A 18 14.49 -8.25 8.05
CA LEU A 18 14.52 -6.80 7.89
C LEU A 18 15.18 -6.08 9.08
N GLN A 19 14.96 -6.53 10.30
CA GLN A 19 15.61 -5.96 11.49
C GLN A 19 17.11 -6.19 11.48
N THR A 20 17.57 -7.33 10.98
CA THR A 20 19.00 -7.64 10.86
C THR A 20 19.65 -6.78 9.77
N PHE A 21 18.99 -6.65 8.62
CA PHE A 21 19.48 -5.84 7.50
C PHE A 21 19.37 -4.33 7.76
N SER A 22 18.44 -3.86 8.59
CA SER A 22 18.30 -2.42 8.93
C SER A 22 19.48 -1.84 9.73
N ALA A 23 20.33 -2.68 10.30
CA ALA A 23 21.52 -2.24 10.98
C ALA A 23 22.63 -1.75 10.02
N LEU A 24 22.64 -2.21 8.78
CA LEU A 24 23.66 -1.86 7.79
C LEU A 24 23.48 -0.42 7.26
N PRO A 25 22.29 -0.01 6.78
CA PRO A 25 22.01 1.39 6.41
C PRO A 25 22.32 2.38 7.53
N ASP A 26 21.95 2.04 8.76
CA ASP A 26 22.20 2.87 9.94
C ASP A 26 23.70 3.12 10.16
N LYS A 27 24.53 2.08 10.02
CA LYS A 27 26.01 2.21 10.10
C LYS A 27 26.61 3.04 8.96
N LEU A 28 25.97 3.05 7.80
CA LEU A 28 26.40 3.78 6.60
C LEU A 28 25.85 5.21 6.56
N GLY A 29 25.08 5.65 7.54
CA GLY A 29 24.44 6.97 7.58
C GLY A 29 23.33 7.15 6.54
N ILE A 30 22.77 6.05 6.01
CA ILE A 30 21.67 6.08 5.06
C ILE A 30 20.37 6.32 5.82
N THR A 31 19.62 7.35 5.43
CA THR A 31 18.34 7.68 6.07
C THR A 31 17.18 6.84 5.55
N ALA A 32 16.14 6.66 6.37
CA ALA A 32 14.91 5.99 5.95
C ALA A 32 14.33 6.61 4.66
N ASN A 33 14.28 7.93 4.56
CA ASN A 33 13.76 8.63 3.39
C ASN A 33 14.55 8.33 2.10
N GLN A 34 15.87 8.16 2.20
CA GLN A 34 16.69 7.76 1.03
C GLN A 34 16.34 6.34 0.56
N ILE A 35 16.04 5.44 1.50
CA ILE A 35 15.63 4.07 1.17
C ILE A 35 14.25 4.09 0.52
N THR A 36 13.29 4.85 1.04
CA THR A 36 11.96 5.03 0.45
C THR A 36 12.04 5.52 -0.99
N ILE A 37 12.82 6.59 -1.24
CA ILE A 37 13.02 7.14 -2.59
C ILE A 37 13.70 6.13 -3.52
N ALA A 38 14.75 5.46 -3.06
CA ALA A 38 15.46 4.44 -3.85
C ALA A 38 14.54 3.26 -4.20
N GLY A 39 13.73 2.80 -3.24
CA GLY A 39 12.73 1.75 -3.46
C GLY A 39 11.66 2.17 -4.47
N PHE A 40 11.21 3.42 -4.40
CA PHE A 40 10.25 3.94 -5.37
C PHE A 40 10.85 4.04 -6.78
N ILE A 41 12.08 4.54 -6.93
CA ILE A 41 12.77 4.60 -8.23
C ILE A 41 12.94 3.21 -8.83
N LEU A 42 13.33 2.21 -8.03
CA LEU A 42 13.39 0.83 -8.47
C LEU A 42 12.00 0.31 -8.87
N GLY A 43 10.97 0.64 -8.10
CA GLY A 43 9.59 0.29 -8.41
C GLY A 43 9.10 0.89 -9.72
N LEU A 44 9.54 2.10 -10.08
CA LEU A 44 9.20 2.73 -11.36
C LEU A 44 9.67 1.91 -12.57
N MET A 45 10.71 1.09 -12.43
CA MET A 45 11.17 0.20 -13.50
C MET A 45 10.14 -0.91 -13.81
N ALA A 46 9.19 -1.17 -12.95
CA ALA A 46 8.08 -2.07 -13.26
C ALA A 46 7.22 -1.53 -14.41
N LEU A 47 7.04 -0.20 -14.53
CA LEU A 47 6.21 0.39 -15.59
C LEU A 47 6.71 0.07 -17.01
N PRO A 48 7.96 0.39 -17.41
CA PRO A 48 8.46 0.01 -18.74
C PRO A 48 8.49 -1.51 -18.91
N SER A 49 8.78 -2.28 -17.87
CA SER A 49 8.75 -3.75 -17.96
C SER A 49 7.34 -4.25 -18.29
N LEU A 50 6.29 -3.71 -17.66
CA LEU A 50 4.90 -4.04 -17.99
C LEU A 50 4.51 -3.63 -19.40
N MET A 51 4.88 -2.41 -19.83
CA MET A 51 4.63 -1.92 -21.19
C MET A 51 5.24 -2.82 -22.27
N LEU A 52 6.42 -3.38 -22.00
CA LEU A 52 7.11 -4.34 -22.87
C LEU A 52 6.63 -5.79 -22.69
N GLN A 53 5.63 -6.02 -21.83
CA GLN A 53 5.09 -7.33 -21.49
C GLN A 53 6.11 -8.28 -20.84
N GLU A 54 7.17 -7.73 -20.26
CA GLU A 54 8.20 -8.44 -19.51
C GLU A 54 7.77 -8.64 -18.06
N TYR A 55 6.75 -9.46 -17.84
CA TYR A 55 6.05 -9.61 -16.58
C TYR A 55 6.91 -10.14 -15.43
N TYR A 56 7.91 -10.97 -15.71
CA TYR A 56 8.84 -11.47 -14.68
C TYR A 56 9.78 -10.36 -14.18
N TRP A 57 10.24 -9.48 -15.07
CA TRP A 57 11.02 -8.30 -14.67
C TRP A 57 10.16 -7.32 -13.89
N ALA A 58 8.94 -7.08 -14.35
CA ALA A 58 7.99 -6.25 -13.61
C ALA A 58 7.75 -6.79 -12.20
N LEU A 59 7.50 -8.10 -12.06
CA LEU A 59 7.35 -8.76 -10.76
C LEU A 59 8.59 -8.55 -9.88
N THR A 60 9.78 -8.71 -10.44
CA THR A 60 11.04 -8.48 -9.70
C THR A 60 11.11 -7.07 -9.15
N PHE A 61 10.80 -6.04 -9.95
CA PHE A 61 10.82 -4.65 -9.49
C PHE A 61 9.71 -4.34 -8.48
N ILE A 62 8.53 -4.93 -8.63
CA ILE A 62 7.45 -4.84 -7.65
C ILE A 62 7.89 -5.41 -6.30
N LEU A 63 8.49 -6.58 -6.28
CA LEU A 63 8.96 -7.23 -5.04
C LEU A 63 10.13 -6.46 -4.41
N LEU A 64 11.07 -5.96 -5.21
CA LEU A 64 12.16 -5.12 -4.72
C LEU A 64 11.61 -3.85 -4.07
N ASN A 65 10.68 -3.16 -4.71
CA ASN A 65 10.03 -1.99 -4.10
C ASN A 65 9.43 -2.33 -2.73
N ARG A 66 8.75 -3.46 -2.57
CA ARG A 66 8.18 -3.90 -1.27
C ARG A 66 9.23 -4.25 -0.23
N ILE A 67 10.37 -4.79 -0.63
CA ILE A 67 11.51 -5.04 0.26
C ILE A 67 12.08 -3.73 0.79
N PHE A 68 12.25 -2.72 -0.08
CA PHE A 68 12.75 -1.40 0.31
C PHE A 68 11.78 -0.67 1.24
N ASP A 69 10.46 -0.74 0.97
CA ASP A 69 9.40 -0.22 1.82
C ASP A 69 9.41 -0.86 3.24
N GLY A 70 9.58 -2.16 3.31
CA GLY A 70 9.75 -2.83 4.61
C GLY A 70 11.05 -2.43 5.33
N LEU A 71 12.13 -2.17 4.57
CA LEU A 71 13.43 -1.78 5.09
C LEU A 71 13.43 -0.35 5.62
N ASP A 72 12.84 0.62 4.89
CA ASP A 72 12.78 2.01 5.33
C ASP A 72 11.98 2.16 6.62
N GLY A 73 10.84 1.46 6.75
CA GLY A 73 10.08 1.41 7.98
C GLY A 73 10.86 0.78 9.15
N ALA A 74 11.75 -0.20 8.88
CA ALA A 74 12.62 -0.76 9.91
C ALA A 74 13.71 0.24 10.34
N VAL A 75 14.30 0.97 9.39
CA VAL A 75 15.30 2.02 9.64
C VAL A 75 14.67 3.22 10.34
N ALA A 76 13.49 3.68 9.91
CA ALA A 76 12.76 4.78 10.54
C ALA A 76 12.46 4.52 12.03
N ARG A 77 12.12 3.28 12.39
CA ARG A 77 11.91 2.90 13.79
C ARG A 77 13.19 2.97 14.64
N ARG A 78 14.37 2.91 14.03
CA ARG A 78 15.69 3.03 14.72
C ARG A 78 16.17 4.47 14.78
N GLN A 79 16.02 5.21 13.68
CA GLN A 79 16.51 6.59 13.56
C GLN A 79 15.56 7.63 14.15
N GLY A 80 14.27 7.27 14.35
CA GLY A 80 13.20 8.15 14.76
C GLY A 80 12.20 8.37 13.60
N ILE A 81 10.92 8.18 13.91
CA ILE A 81 9.82 8.39 12.96
C ILE A 81 9.66 9.89 12.74
N SER A 82 9.58 10.33 11.48
CA SER A 82 9.36 11.74 11.12
C SER A 82 8.10 11.91 10.28
N ASP A 83 7.45 13.07 10.40
CA ASP A 83 6.28 13.42 9.58
C ASP A 83 6.62 13.47 8.09
N CYS A 84 7.81 13.95 7.75
CA CYS A 84 8.31 13.98 6.37
C CYS A 84 8.44 12.56 5.79
N GLY A 85 8.97 11.61 6.59
CA GLY A 85 9.08 10.20 6.19
C GLY A 85 7.71 9.57 5.97
N GLY A 86 6.78 9.77 6.90
CA GLY A 86 5.41 9.27 6.77
C GLY A 86 4.67 9.87 5.57
N PHE A 87 4.89 11.15 5.26
CA PHE A 87 4.32 11.80 4.07
C PHE A 87 4.86 11.17 2.77
N LEU A 88 6.18 11.00 2.67
CA LEU A 88 6.82 10.37 1.50
C LEU A 88 6.33 8.94 1.30
N ASP A 89 6.37 8.14 2.33
CA ASP A 89 5.95 6.74 2.35
C ASP A 89 4.52 6.59 1.79
N ILE A 90 3.56 7.26 2.40
CA ILE A 90 2.16 7.21 1.99
C ILE A 90 1.98 7.69 0.54
N THR A 91 2.61 8.81 0.16
CA THR A 91 2.43 9.40 -1.16
C THR A 91 2.99 8.49 -2.25
N LEU A 92 4.22 7.98 -2.05
CA LEU A 92 4.89 7.14 -3.03
C LEU A 92 4.23 5.75 -3.14
N ASP A 93 3.68 5.22 -2.05
CA ASP A 93 2.89 3.99 -2.07
C ASP A 93 1.63 4.13 -2.92
N PHE A 94 0.84 5.19 -2.75
CA PHE A 94 -0.36 5.39 -3.57
C PHE A 94 -0.04 5.58 -5.04
N LEU A 95 1.05 6.28 -5.37
CA LEU A 95 1.53 6.40 -6.74
C LEU A 95 1.93 5.04 -7.31
N PHE A 96 2.68 4.25 -6.55
CA PHE A 96 3.11 2.93 -6.97
C PHE A 96 1.92 1.98 -7.18
N TYR A 97 0.95 1.97 -6.28
CA TYR A 97 -0.24 1.13 -6.41
C TYR A 97 -1.08 1.47 -7.64
N SER A 98 -1.16 2.74 -8.00
CA SER A 98 -1.88 3.17 -9.21
C SER A 98 -1.08 2.89 -10.49
N MET A 99 0.25 2.96 -10.42
CA MET A 99 1.15 2.74 -11.55
C MET A 99 1.11 1.29 -12.07
N VAL A 100 0.99 0.30 -11.17
CA VAL A 100 1.01 -1.11 -11.60
C VAL A 100 -0.18 -1.45 -12.52
N PRO A 101 -1.46 -1.23 -12.15
CA PRO A 101 -2.58 -1.46 -13.07
C PRO A 101 -2.50 -0.57 -14.32
N PHE A 102 -1.98 0.66 -14.21
CA PHE A 102 -1.75 1.51 -15.36
C PHE A 102 -0.75 0.88 -16.35
N GLY A 103 0.32 0.26 -15.87
CA GLY A 103 1.28 -0.48 -16.71
C GLY A 103 0.63 -1.64 -17.47
N PHE A 104 -0.30 -2.37 -16.85
CA PHE A 104 -1.09 -3.42 -17.53
C PHE A 104 -2.06 -2.86 -18.58
N VAL A 105 -2.61 -1.67 -18.34
CA VAL A 105 -3.39 -0.96 -19.38
C VAL A 105 -2.53 -0.65 -20.58
N LEU A 106 -1.32 -0.12 -20.37
CA LEU A 106 -0.38 0.22 -21.45
C LEU A 106 0.13 -1.02 -22.19
N ALA A 107 0.25 -2.16 -21.52
CA ALA A 107 0.67 -3.43 -22.12
C ALA A 107 -0.35 -3.97 -23.13
N ASN A 108 -1.64 -3.82 -22.87
CA ASN A 108 -2.72 -4.24 -23.76
C ASN A 108 -3.97 -3.35 -23.52
N PRO A 109 -4.04 -2.17 -24.16
CA PRO A 109 -5.15 -1.24 -23.94
C PRO A 109 -6.52 -1.80 -24.30
N GLU A 110 -6.61 -2.59 -25.38
CA GLU A 110 -7.88 -3.13 -25.85
C GLU A 110 -8.53 -4.07 -24.82
N ALA A 111 -7.73 -4.94 -24.19
CA ALA A 111 -8.24 -5.88 -23.20
C ALA A 111 -8.36 -5.29 -21.80
N ASN A 112 -7.47 -4.37 -21.43
CA ASN A 112 -7.21 -4.00 -20.05
C ASN A 112 -7.71 -2.60 -19.65
N ALA A 113 -8.01 -1.71 -20.62
CA ALA A 113 -8.28 -0.29 -20.31
C ALA A 113 -9.40 -0.09 -19.30
N VAL A 114 -10.54 -0.72 -19.52
CA VAL A 114 -11.74 -0.52 -18.66
C VAL A 114 -11.51 -1.13 -17.27
N ALA A 115 -10.98 -2.35 -17.21
CA ALA A 115 -10.70 -3.04 -15.95
C ALA A 115 -9.62 -2.33 -15.13
N GLY A 116 -8.56 -1.86 -15.79
CA GLY A 116 -7.48 -1.10 -15.14
C GLY A 116 -7.96 0.26 -14.64
N ALA A 117 -8.75 0.99 -15.43
CA ALA A 117 -9.37 2.24 -15.00
C ALA A 117 -10.29 2.04 -13.80
N PHE A 118 -11.12 0.98 -13.81
CA PHE A 118 -11.97 0.63 -12.67
C PHE A 118 -11.15 0.32 -11.41
N LEU A 119 -10.07 -0.43 -11.53
CA LEU A 119 -9.20 -0.75 -10.41
C LEU A 119 -8.53 0.50 -9.84
N ILE A 120 -7.97 1.38 -10.69
CA ILE A 120 -7.37 2.66 -10.26
C ILE A 120 -8.43 3.52 -9.56
N PHE A 121 -9.65 3.61 -10.11
CA PHE A 121 -10.75 4.32 -9.49
C PHE A 121 -11.12 3.75 -8.11
N SER A 122 -11.07 2.43 -7.95
CA SER A 122 -11.31 1.78 -6.65
C SER A 122 -10.21 2.10 -5.63
N PHE A 123 -8.96 2.25 -6.06
CA PHE A 123 -7.85 2.68 -5.20
C PHE A 123 -8.00 4.13 -4.71
N ILE A 124 -8.58 5.02 -5.53
CA ILE A 124 -8.95 6.37 -5.09
C ILE A 124 -9.96 6.28 -3.94
N GLY A 125 -10.97 5.42 -4.06
CA GLY A 125 -11.96 5.20 -3.01
C GLY A 125 -11.34 4.72 -1.69
N THR A 126 -10.51 3.68 -1.76
CA THR A 126 -9.83 3.13 -0.56
C THR A 126 -8.85 4.13 0.06
N GLY A 127 -8.06 4.82 -0.77
CA GLY A 127 -7.07 5.81 -0.34
C GLY A 127 -7.70 7.04 0.28
N SER A 128 -8.67 7.67 -0.40
CA SER A 128 -9.35 8.87 0.07
C SER A 128 -10.12 8.62 1.37
N SER A 129 -10.85 7.51 1.46
CA SER A 129 -11.58 7.16 2.70
C SER A 129 -10.65 6.93 3.88
N PHE A 130 -9.49 6.31 3.65
CA PHE A 130 -8.46 6.11 4.67
C PHE A 130 -7.85 7.43 5.14
N LEU A 131 -7.36 8.25 4.20
CA LEU A 131 -6.67 9.51 4.54
C LEU A 131 -7.62 10.54 5.16
N ALA A 132 -8.84 10.70 4.60
CA ALA A 132 -9.83 11.61 5.15
C ALA A 132 -10.20 11.23 6.59
N PHE A 133 -10.40 9.94 6.86
CA PHE A 133 -10.67 9.49 8.22
C PHE A 133 -9.47 9.74 9.15
N ALA A 134 -8.24 9.46 8.70
CA ALA A 134 -7.03 9.66 9.49
C ALA A 134 -6.84 11.13 9.89
N ILE A 135 -7.10 12.06 8.96
CA ILE A 135 -7.08 13.52 9.23
C ILE A 135 -8.11 13.90 10.30
N MET A 136 -9.34 13.42 10.18
CA MET A 136 -10.41 13.76 11.14
C MET A 136 -10.17 13.12 12.51
N ALA A 137 -9.65 11.90 12.55
CA ALA A 137 -9.28 11.22 13.78
C ALA A 137 -8.15 11.97 14.51
N SER A 138 -7.11 12.39 13.78
CA SER A 138 -6.00 13.19 14.32
C SER A 138 -6.49 14.53 14.88
N LYS A 139 -7.34 15.25 14.13
CA LYS A 139 -7.93 16.53 14.59
C LYS A 139 -8.73 16.39 15.89
N ARG A 140 -9.31 15.23 16.15
CA ARG A 140 -10.12 14.95 17.34
C ARG A 140 -9.35 14.20 18.45
N ASN A 141 -8.05 13.97 18.28
CA ASN A 141 -7.23 13.19 19.21
C ASN A 141 -7.82 11.79 19.48
N ILE A 142 -8.42 11.17 18.46
CA ILE A 142 -8.97 9.83 18.56
C ILE A 142 -7.83 8.84 18.41
N GLU A 143 -7.44 8.16 19.48
CA GLU A 143 -6.40 7.14 19.46
C GLU A 143 -6.94 5.82 18.92
N SER A 144 -6.12 5.13 18.09
CA SER A 144 -6.46 3.79 17.61
C SER A 144 -6.31 2.76 18.73
N PRO A 145 -7.37 2.05 19.12
CA PRO A 145 -7.27 1.02 20.16
C PRO A 145 -6.46 -0.20 19.72
N VAL A 146 -6.20 -0.35 18.41
CA VAL A 146 -5.57 -1.54 17.81
C VAL A 146 -4.10 -1.34 17.46
N TYR A 147 -3.68 -0.12 17.11
CA TYR A 147 -2.31 0.17 16.66
C TYR A 147 -1.70 1.39 17.34
N LYS A 148 -1.28 1.24 18.60
CA LYS A 148 -0.62 2.31 19.39
C LYS A 148 0.72 2.81 18.80
N GLN A 149 1.27 2.15 17.78
CA GLN A 149 2.57 2.46 17.19
C GLN A 149 2.50 2.99 15.73
N LYS A 150 1.30 3.18 15.17
CA LYS A 150 1.14 3.86 13.87
C LYS A 150 0.73 5.30 14.09
N SER A 151 1.36 6.22 13.39
CA SER A 151 1.09 7.67 13.48
C SER A 151 -0.33 8.08 13.04
N LEU A 152 -1.11 7.17 12.46
CA LEU A 152 -2.46 7.41 11.96
C LEU A 152 -3.46 6.39 12.49
N TYR A 153 -4.69 6.83 12.77
CA TYR A 153 -5.81 5.95 13.14
C TYR A 153 -6.15 5.02 11.98
N TYR A 154 -6.10 3.71 12.22
CA TYR A 154 -6.30 2.70 11.21
C TYR A 154 -7.69 2.07 11.31
N ILE A 155 -8.53 2.27 10.30
CA ILE A 155 -9.74 1.48 10.07
C ILE A 155 -9.39 0.37 9.10
N GLY A 156 -9.34 -0.88 9.58
CA GLY A 156 -9.08 -2.06 8.76
C GLY A 156 -10.09 -2.20 7.62
N GLY A 157 -9.64 -2.81 6.52
CA GLY A 157 -10.47 -3.14 5.35
C GLY A 157 -10.32 -4.61 4.98
N LEU A 158 -11.08 -5.03 3.98
CA LEU A 158 -10.98 -6.36 3.37
C LEU A 158 -9.78 -6.43 2.40
N THR A 159 -9.41 -5.28 1.81
CA THR A 159 -8.27 -5.13 0.90
C THR A 159 -7.28 -4.17 1.52
N GLU A 160 -6.12 -4.69 1.92
CA GLU A 160 -5.03 -3.95 2.53
C GLU A 160 -3.75 -4.12 1.67
N GLY A 161 -2.61 -3.62 2.15
CA GLY A 161 -1.36 -3.66 1.40
C GLY A 161 -0.94 -5.06 0.96
N THR A 162 -1.08 -6.06 1.85
CA THR A 162 -0.70 -7.44 1.56
C THR A 162 -1.54 -8.06 0.45
N GLU A 163 -2.87 -7.87 0.48
CA GLU A 163 -3.80 -8.36 -0.54
C GLU A 163 -3.54 -7.66 -1.88
N THR A 164 -3.22 -6.36 -1.85
CA THR A 164 -2.87 -5.59 -3.06
C THR A 164 -1.60 -6.13 -3.71
N ILE A 165 -0.55 -6.39 -2.94
CA ILE A 165 0.68 -6.97 -3.46
C ILE A 165 0.46 -8.39 -3.96
N GLY A 166 -0.32 -9.20 -3.24
CA GLY A 166 -0.73 -10.53 -3.72
C GLY A 166 -1.45 -10.46 -5.07
N CYS A 167 -2.32 -9.48 -5.26
CA CYS A 167 -3.00 -9.22 -6.53
C CYS A 167 -2.00 -8.83 -7.64
N PHE A 168 -1.01 -7.99 -7.37
CA PHE A 168 0.03 -7.62 -8.35
C PHE A 168 0.91 -8.80 -8.75
N VAL A 169 1.22 -9.68 -7.80
CA VAL A 169 1.91 -10.95 -8.10
C VAL A 169 1.06 -11.79 -9.06
N LEU A 170 -0.25 -11.94 -8.78
CA LEU A 170 -1.16 -12.67 -9.66
C LEU A 170 -1.27 -12.04 -11.05
N PHE A 171 -1.29 -10.71 -11.15
CA PHE A 171 -1.28 -10.02 -12.45
C PHE A 171 -0.05 -10.38 -13.28
N CYS A 172 1.14 -10.40 -12.66
CA CYS A 172 2.38 -10.73 -13.36
C CYS A 172 2.49 -12.21 -13.73
N LEU A 173 1.94 -13.11 -12.91
CA LEU A 173 1.96 -14.55 -13.18
C LEU A 173 0.88 -15.00 -14.15
N LEU A 174 -0.25 -14.28 -14.20
CA LEU A 174 -1.41 -14.60 -15.02
C LEU A 174 -1.88 -13.37 -15.83
N PRO A 175 -1.01 -12.77 -16.66
CA PRO A 175 -1.28 -11.49 -17.32
C PRO A 175 -2.51 -11.53 -18.25
N GLN A 176 -2.80 -12.69 -18.85
CA GLN A 176 -3.99 -12.90 -19.69
C GLN A 176 -5.31 -12.80 -18.88
N HIS A 177 -5.26 -12.93 -17.56
CA HIS A 177 -6.44 -12.82 -16.68
C HIS A 177 -6.51 -11.48 -15.93
N PHE A 178 -5.63 -10.52 -16.28
CA PHE A 178 -5.57 -9.22 -15.61
C PHE A 178 -6.95 -8.58 -15.47
N ALA A 179 -7.71 -8.48 -16.57
CA ALA A 179 -9.01 -7.82 -16.55
C ALA A 179 -9.98 -8.45 -15.54
N VAL A 180 -10.07 -9.79 -15.51
CA VAL A 180 -10.97 -10.51 -14.59
C VAL A 180 -10.54 -10.29 -13.14
N ILE A 181 -9.23 -10.44 -12.85
CA ILE A 181 -8.71 -10.26 -11.49
C ILE A 181 -8.89 -8.80 -11.04
N ALA A 182 -8.68 -7.82 -11.95
CA ALA A 182 -8.86 -6.39 -11.67
C ALA A 182 -10.32 -6.04 -11.33
N TRP A 183 -11.30 -6.62 -12.03
CA TRP A 183 -12.71 -6.46 -11.70
C TRP A 183 -13.05 -7.03 -10.33
N ILE A 184 -12.59 -8.23 -10.02
CA ILE A 184 -12.83 -8.88 -8.73
C ILE A 184 -12.20 -8.04 -7.61
N PHE A 185 -10.92 -7.72 -7.73
CA PHE A 185 -10.18 -7.01 -6.69
C PHE A 185 -10.69 -5.57 -6.51
N GLY A 186 -10.98 -4.86 -7.60
CA GLY A 186 -11.59 -3.53 -7.56
C GLY A 186 -12.95 -3.52 -6.85
N THR A 187 -13.77 -4.56 -7.06
CA THR A 187 -15.05 -4.72 -6.34
C THR A 187 -14.82 -4.91 -4.84
N LEU A 188 -13.84 -5.72 -4.44
CA LEU A 188 -13.45 -5.88 -3.03
C LEU A 188 -12.93 -4.56 -2.43
N CYS A 189 -12.21 -3.75 -3.20
CA CYS A 189 -11.79 -2.40 -2.80
C CYS A 189 -12.99 -1.48 -2.58
N TRP A 190 -14.04 -1.55 -3.41
CA TRP A 190 -15.26 -0.78 -3.21
C TRP A 190 -16.04 -1.22 -1.98
N ILE A 191 -16.09 -2.51 -1.68
CA ILE A 191 -16.67 -3.02 -0.42
C ILE A 191 -15.88 -2.47 0.77
N THR A 192 -14.54 -2.49 0.70
CA THR A 192 -13.66 -1.89 1.72
C THR A 192 -13.93 -0.40 1.89
N THR A 193 -14.08 0.35 0.80
CA THR A 193 -14.40 1.78 0.81
C THR A 193 -15.73 2.05 1.50
N ALA A 194 -16.78 1.32 1.11
CA ALA A 194 -18.12 1.47 1.69
C ALA A 194 -18.12 1.18 3.21
N THR A 195 -17.45 0.11 3.62
CA THR A 195 -17.35 -0.24 5.05
C THR A 195 -16.54 0.78 5.84
N ARG A 196 -15.48 1.36 5.26
CA ARG A 196 -14.70 2.45 5.88
C ARG A 196 -15.51 3.73 6.00
N ILE A 197 -16.25 4.12 4.96
CA ILE A 197 -17.13 5.30 5.00
C ILE A 197 -18.18 5.13 6.11
N TRP A 198 -18.84 3.97 6.17
CA TRP A 198 -19.81 3.67 7.20
C TRP A 198 -19.21 3.74 8.61
N ALA A 199 -18.13 3.02 8.85
CA ALA A 199 -17.47 2.98 10.16
C ALA A 199 -16.91 4.35 10.56
N GLY A 200 -16.30 5.08 9.62
CA GLY A 200 -15.80 6.44 9.85
C GLY A 200 -16.92 7.42 10.19
N TYR A 201 -18.03 7.37 9.44
CA TYR A 201 -19.19 8.21 9.73
C TYR A 201 -19.75 7.96 11.14
N GLN A 202 -19.94 6.70 11.53
CA GLN A 202 -20.44 6.36 12.87
C GLN A 202 -19.47 6.84 13.96
N THR A 203 -18.17 6.57 13.82
CA THR A 203 -17.15 7.01 14.79
C THR A 203 -17.13 8.54 14.94
N LEU A 204 -17.24 9.29 13.85
CA LEU A 204 -17.16 10.74 13.87
C LEU A 204 -18.47 11.40 14.31
N LYS A 205 -19.62 10.78 14.07
CA LYS A 205 -20.94 11.26 14.47
C LYS A 205 -21.08 11.25 16.00
N ASP A 206 -20.65 10.18 16.66
CA ASP A 206 -20.84 9.97 18.09
C ASP A 206 -19.90 10.83 18.95
N THR A 207 -18.91 11.49 18.34
CA THR A 207 -17.90 12.33 19.02
C THR A 207 -18.15 13.83 18.86
N LEU A 208 -19.37 14.27 18.51
CA LEU A 208 -19.69 15.70 18.53
C LEU A 208 -19.65 16.19 19.99
N PRO A 209 -18.88 17.27 20.31
CA PRO A 209 -18.96 17.89 21.61
C PRO A 209 -20.39 18.42 21.80
N LYS A 210 -20.99 18.09 22.96
CA LYS A 210 -22.24 18.70 23.40
C LYS A 210 -22.02 20.18 23.72
#